data_4b9d9ba6f49d0aa3a4e01f18e3d5d175
#
_entry.id   4b9d9ba6f49d0aa3a4e01f18e3d5d175
#
_cell.length_a   1.000
_cell.length_b   1.000
_cell.length_c   1.000
_cell.angle_alpha   90.00
_cell.angle_beta   90.00
_cell.angle_gamma   90.00
#
_symmetry.space_group_name_H-M   'P 1'
#
loop_
_entity.id
_entity.type
_entity.pdbx_description
1 polymer ?
#
loop_
_entity_poly.entity_id
_entity_poly.type
_entity_poly.pdbx_seq_one_letter_code
_entity_poly.pdbx_strand_id
1 'polypeptide(L)'
;MRDDKGRYATPENKELSQEMEELRGRYLASLMSQKTGTSDRTWDTRRREVGYWLEYCTVNGIDPLAAEESDIRGYIQGITALADTTVHSYFTSIQSFYSIVINDAADDRLELVNSGGHPCDGISLKDDYGISRTAEYKRQNVITASNLDNARDNDDVIALRPNAVEKLFDSVPGKRRETQLRNEVIVRLSWYTGARSVELSGMRIENIDWDRCIINIESAKIDPRENPGLARRNVVFPKEFRLTLRRWCERVRHSFSGQVTPEEGHILCTTHSDEMQPPDINDVIKQTARNAGLQRPLRPVDPGPEDTVEEWFVTSHRLRRSAISHWVNDIDTIDINQARLLAGHAQLSQTIDYVEDDSDSLAEDYQRGMQA
;
A
#
# COMPACT_ATOMS: atom_id res chain seq x y z
N MET A 1 12.95 -26.27 -1.61
CA MET A 1 12.58 -26.73 -2.97
C MET A 1 11.96 -25.56 -3.67
N ARG A 2 12.40 -25.20 -4.85
CA ARG A 2 11.81 -24.09 -5.61
C ARG A 2 10.53 -24.58 -6.28
N ASP A 3 9.52 -23.71 -6.37
CA ASP A 3 8.37 -23.98 -7.23
C ASP A 3 8.79 -24.03 -8.72
N ASP A 4 7.88 -24.42 -9.61
CA ASP A 4 8.14 -24.51 -11.05
C ASP A 4 8.51 -23.14 -11.70
N LYS A 5 8.34 -22.04 -10.97
CA LYS A 5 8.73 -20.67 -11.34
C LYS A 5 10.06 -20.23 -10.70
N GLY A 6 10.80 -21.14 -10.07
CA GLY A 6 12.08 -20.84 -9.42
C GLY A 6 11.96 -20.10 -8.09
N ARG A 7 10.75 -19.90 -7.55
CA ARG A 7 10.50 -19.29 -6.25
C ARG A 7 10.59 -20.35 -5.15
N TYR A 8 11.07 -19.94 -3.97
CA TYR A 8 10.93 -20.79 -2.79
C TYR A 8 9.44 -20.93 -2.47
N ALA A 9 8.99 -22.18 -2.27
CA ALA A 9 7.60 -22.44 -1.91
C ALA A 9 7.21 -21.64 -0.67
N THR A 10 5.95 -21.21 -0.60
CA THR A 10 5.46 -20.45 0.55
C THR A 10 5.51 -21.31 1.80
N PRO A 11 5.86 -20.73 2.98
CA PRO A 11 5.87 -21.46 4.25
C PRO A 11 4.52 -22.07 4.66
N GLU A 12 3.45 -21.69 4.01
CA GLU A 12 2.12 -22.27 4.19
C GLU A 12 2.05 -23.73 3.75
N ASN A 13 2.96 -24.14 2.85
CA ASN A 13 2.99 -25.50 2.29
C ASN A 13 4.16 -26.34 2.80
N LYS A 14 5.02 -25.81 3.67
CA LYS A 14 6.14 -26.53 4.25
C LYS A 14 6.24 -26.28 5.74
N GLU A 15 6.22 -27.39 6.46
CA GLU A 15 6.51 -27.40 7.89
C GLU A 15 8.00 -27.09 8.08
N LEU A 16 8.29 -25.90 8.64
CA LEU A 16 9.60 -25.63 9.23
C LEU A 16 9.83 -26.67 10.36
N SER A 17 11.08 -27.02 10.63
CA SER A 17 11.38 -27.82 11.80
C SER A 17 10.90 -27.10 13.07
N GLN A 18 10.60 -27.85 14.12
CA GLN A 18 10.15 -27.25 15.38
C GLN A 18 11.13 -26.18 15.90
N GLU A 19 12.42 -26.42 15.75
CA GLU A 19 13.48 -25.48 16.12
C GLU A 19 13.40 -24.16 15.34
N MET A 20 13.20 -24.22 14.03
CA MET A 20 13.04 -23.04 13.17
C MET A 20 11.74 -22.27 13.46
N GLU A 21 10.67 -22.96 13.76
CA GLU A 21 9.42 -22.34 14.20
C GLU A 21 9.56 -21.62 15.56
N GLU A 22 10.26 -22.24 16.51
CA GLU A 22 10.58 -21.64 17.80
C GLU A 22 11.45 -20.38 17.62
N LEU A 23 12.49 -20.44 16.79
CA LEU A 23 13.36 -19.31 16.48
C LEU A 23 12.56 -18.16 15.84
N ARG A 24 11.72 -18.46 14.84
CA ARG A 24 10.82 -17.47 14.23
C ARG A 24 9.86 -16.87 15.24
N GLY A 25 9.28 -17.69 16.10
CA GLY A 25 8.38 -17.25 17.17
C GLY A 25 9.05 -16.27 18.15
N ARG A 26 10.28 -16.54 18.56
CA ARG A 26 11.06 -15.65 19.44
C ARG A 26 11.38 -14.32 18.76
N TYR A 27 11.82 -14.35 17.51
CA TYR A 27 12.03 -13.13 16.72
C TYR A 27 10.78 -12.26 16.70
N LEU A 28 9.62 -12.83 16.38
CA LEU A 28 8.38 -12.09 16.30
C LEU A 28 7.95 -11.54 17.67
N ALA A 29 8.09 -12.32 18.73
CA ALA A 29 7.77 -11.87 20.09
C ALA A 29 8.66 -10.68 20.51
N SER A 30 9.95 -10.74 20.22
CA SER A 30 10.89 -9.66 20.50
C SER A 30 10.58 -8.41 19.67
N LEU A 31 10.31 -8.59 18.37
CA LEU A 31 9.92 -7.49 17.49
C LEU A 31 8.63 -6.80 17.95
N MET A 32 7.62 -7.58 18.39
CA MET A 32 6.37 -7.06 18.93
C MET A 32 6.55 -6.28 20.23
N SER A 33 7.47 -6.70 21.10
CA SER A 33 7.79 -5.98 22.34
C SER A 33 8.46 -4.64 22.10
N GLN A 34 9.24 -4.51 21.03
CA GLN A 34 9.98 -3.30 20.69
C GLN A 34 9.16 -2.29 19.86
N LYS A 35 8.18 -2.76 19.11
CA LYS A 35 7.37 -1.93 18.19
C LYS A 35 5.90 -1.98 18.56
N THR A 36 5.48 -1.06 19.43
CA THR A 36 4.08 -0.83 19.71
C THR A 36 3.43 -0.08 18.53
N GLY A 37 2.25 -0.53 18.10
CA GLY A 37 1.47 0.14 17.04
C GLY A 37 1.68 -0.39 15.61
N THR A 38 2.40 -1.47 15.44
CA THR A 38 2.53 -2.14 14.13
C THR A 38 1.30 -3.00 13.83
N SER A 39 0.79 -2.95 12.60
CA SER A 39 -0.40 -3.70 12.21
C SER A 39 -0.14 -5.21 12.11
N ASP A 40 -1.17 -6.03 12.37
CA ASP A 40 -1.12 -7.50 12.24
C ASP A 40 -0.58 -7.93 10.88
N ARG A 41 -0.96 -7.23 9.80
CA ARG A 41 -0.46 -7.50 8.45
C ARG A 41 1.06 -7.33 8.32
N THR A 42 1.67 -6.45 9.07
CA THR A 42 3.14 -6.29 9.08
C THR A 42 3.78 -7.50 9.75
N TRP A 43 3.18 -8.02 10.82
CA TRP A 43 3.64 -9.23 11.51
C TRP A 43 3.55 -10.45 10.60
N ASP A 44 2.43 -10.63 9.90
CA ASP A 44 2.26 -11.73 8.93
C ASP A 44 3.29 -11.64 7.81
N THR A 45 3.56 -10.43 7.30
CA THR A 45 4.59 -10.22 6.30
C THR A 45 5.97 -10.61 6.84
N ARG A 46 6.36 -10.14 8.01
CA ARG A 46 7.65 -10.47 8.63
C ARG A 46 7.77 -11.96 8.93
N ARG A 47 6.70 -12.56 9.46
CA ARG A 47 6.62 -14.00 9.72
C ARG A 47 6.88 -14.82 8.46
N ARG A 48 6.22 -14.47 7.37
CA ARG A 48 6.36 -15.14 6.08
C ARG A 48 7.75 -14.97 5.49
N GLU A 49 8.25 -13.75 5.43
CA GLU A 49 9.52 -13.42 4.79
C GLU A 49 10.73 -14.00 5.53
N VAL A 50 10.73 -13.96 6.87
CA VAL A 50 11.73 -14.66 7.68
C VAL A 50 11.58 -16.18 7.54
N GLY A 51 10.36 -16.69 7.42
CA GLY A 51 10.12 -18.10 7.11
C GLY A 51 10.81 -18.57 5.83
N TYR A 52 10.83 -17.78 4.77
CA TYR A 52 11.56 -18.09 3.53
C TYR A 52 13.07 -18.17 3.74
N TRP A 53 13.63 -17.29 4.56
CA TRP A 53 15.04 -17.35 4.92
C TRP A 53 15.37 -18.62 5.72
N LEU A 54 14.59 -18.94 6.74
CA LEU A 54 14.79 -20.15 7.57
C LEU A 54 14.61 -21.43 6.76
N GLU A 55 13.69 -21.44 5.80
CA GLU A 55 13.55 -22.55 4.84
C GLU A 55 14.82 -22.71 3.97
N TYR A 56 15.34 -21.61 3.46
CA TYR A 56 16.59 -21.61 2.69
C TYR A 56 17.74 -22.17 3.53
N CYS A 57 17.88 -21.74 4.78
CA CYS A 57 18.88 -22.27 5.69
C CYS A 57 18.74 -23.77 5.89
N THR A 58 17.50 -24.25 6.13
CA THR A 58 17.22 -25.68 6.28
C THR A 58 17.63 -26.50 5.05
N VAL A 59 17.28 -26.02 3.87
CA VAL A 59 17.56 -26.73 2.59
C VAL A 59 19.06 -26.80 2.30
N ASN A 60 19.81 -25.76 2.70
CA ASN A 60 21.24 -25.65 2.42
C ASN A 60 22.14 -26.10 3.59
N GLY A 61 21.55 -26.59 4.69
CA GLY A 61 22.29 -27.04 5.87
C GLY A 61 23.01 -25.89 6.61
N ILE A 62 22.43 -24.69 6.57
CA ILE A 62 22.95 -23.48 7.21
C ILE A 62 22.32 -23.36 8.58
N ASP A 63 23.11 -23.16 9.63
CA ASP A 63 22.61 -22.72 10.92
C ASP A 63 22.27 -21.22 10.85
N PRO A 64 21.00 -20.81 11.00
CA PRO A 64 20.63 -19.39 10.94
C PRO A 64 21.36 -18.50 11.97
N LEU A 65 21.75 -19.06 13.12
CA LEU A 65 22.45 -18.34 14.17
C LEU A 65 23.96 -18.25 13.93
N ALA A 66 24.50 -19.02 12.98
CA ALA A 66 25.90 -19.01 12.55
C ALA A 66 26.07 -18.58 11.07
N ALA A 67 25.01 -18.04 10.47
CA ALA A 67 25.04 -17.62 9.07
C ALA A 67 26.02 -16.48 8.83
N GLU A 68 26.75 -16.57 7.72
CA GLU A 68 27.73 -15.59 7.27
C GLU A 68 27.17 -14.71 6.13
N GLU A 69 27.87 -13.64 5.78
CA GLU A 69 27.52 -12.77 4.65
C GLU A 69 27.36 -13.56 3.35
N SER A 70 28.20 -14.57 3.14
CA SER A 70 28.15 -15.46 1.97
C SER A 70 26.82 -16.21 1.84
N ASP A 71 26.19 -16.58 2.97
CA ASP A 71 24.92 -17.29 2.99
C ASP A 71 23.75 -16.36 2.60
N ILE A 72 23.80 -15.13 3.14
CA ILE A 72 22.82 -14.07 2.76
C ILE A 72 22.95 -13.73 1.28
N ARG A 73 24.19 -13.59 0.77
CA ARG A 73 24.45 -13.34 -0.66
C ARG A 73 23.91 -14.47 -1.53
N GLY A 74 24.09 -15.72 -1.12
CA GLY A 74 23.55 -16.90 -1.80
C GLY A 74 22.03 -16.89 -1.85
N TYR A 75 21.36 -16.52 -0.76
CA TYR A 75 19.91 -16.35 -0.72
C TYR A 75 19.43 -15.25 -1.67
N ILE A 76 20.03 -14.05 -1.60
CA ILE A 76 19.68 -12.93 -2.47
C ILE A 76 19.83 -13.32 -3.93
N GLN A 77 20.97 -13.94 -4.31
CA GLN A 77 21.21 -14.41 -5.66
C GLN A 77 20.11 -15.38 -6.14
N GLY A 78 19.58 -16.19 -5.24
CA GLY A 78 18.50 -17.14 -5.52
C GLY A 78 17.14 -16.48 -5.80
N ILE A 79 16.94 -15.23 -5.39
CA ILE A 79 15.67 -14.49 -5.49
C ILE A 79 15.75 -13.26 -6.42
N THR A 80 16.86 -13.02 -7.10
CA THR A 80 17.03 -11.86 -8.02
C THR A 80 16.04 -11.86 -9.19
N ALA A 81 15.43 -12.99 -9.50
CA ALA A 81 14.37 -13.07 -10.52
C ALA A 81 13.02 -12.49 -10.06
N LEU A 82 12.87 -12.20 -8.76
CA LEU A 82 11.69 -11.52 -8.22
C LEU A 82 11.77 -10.00 -8.50
N ALA A 83 10.63 -9.32 -8.33
CA ALA A 83 10.62 -7.86 -8.42
C ALA A 83 11.54 -7.22 -7.37
N ASP A 84 12.24 -6.15 -7.74
CA ASP A 84 13.17 -5.41 -6.86
C ASP A 84 12.58 -5.08 -5.50
N THR A 85 11.31 -4.64 -5.47
CA THR A 85 10.58 -4.34 -4.24
C THR A 85 10.40 -5.57 -3.35
N THR A 86 10.22 -6.74 -3.93
CA THR A 86 10.08 -8.01 -3.21
C THR A 86 11.41 -8.42 -2.61
N VAL A 87 12.50 -8.35 -3.39
CA VAL A 87 13.86 -8.64 -2.89
C VAL A 87 14.22 -7.69 -1.76
N HIS A 88 13.91 -6.40 -1.90
CA HIS A 88 14.10 -5.41 -0.83
C HIS A 88 13.33 -5.74 0.44
N SER A 89 12.07 -6.16 0.32
CA SER A 89 11.24 -6.54 1.46
C SER A 89 11.83 -7.73 2.20
N TYR A 90 12.24 -8.78 1.46
CA TYR A 90 12.85 -9.98 2.03
C TYR A 90 14.17 -9.66 2.72
N PHE A 91 15.04 -8.91 2.07
CA PHE A 91 16.30 -8.48 2.66
C PHE A 91 16.10 -7.64 3.93
N THR A 92 15.15 -6.69 3.91
CA THR A 92 14.82 -5.89 5.11
C THR A 92 14.29 -6.75 6.26
N SER A 93 13.57 -7.83 5.96
CA SER A 93 13.10 -8.77 6.98
C SER A 93 14.24 -9.57 7.58
N ILE A 94 15.21 -9.99 6.77
CA ILE A 94 16.43 -10.68 7.23
C ILE A 94 17.29 -9.72 8.07
N GLN A 95 17.49 -8.47 7.63
CA GLN A 95 18.19 -7.46 8.42
C GLN A 95 17.52 -7.24 9.78
N SER A 96 16.18 -7.14 9.81
CA SER A 96 15.42 -7.00 11.05
C SER A 96 15.58 -8.22 11.95
N PHE A 97 15.60 -9.42 11.38
CA PHE A 97 15.82 -10.67 12.10
C PHE A 97 17.18 -10.65 12.82
N TYR A 98 18.25 -10.41 12.09
CA TYR A 98 19.59 -10.38 12.68
C TYR A 98 19.81 -9.21 13.64
N SER A 99 19.25 -8.06 13.38
CA SER A 99 19.31 -6.91 14.30
C SER A 99 18.69 -7.24 15.66
N ILE A 100 17.60 -8.01 15.70
CA ILE A 100 16.95 -8.43 16.93
C ILE A 100 17.73 -9.56 17.60
N VAL A 101 18.11 -10.57 16.85
CA VAL A 101 18.87 -11.72 17.37
C VAL A 101 20.18 -11.27 18.01
N ILE A 102 20.88 -10.30 17.42
CA ILE A 102 22.15 -9.76 17.95
C ILE A 102 21.94 -8.84 19.17
N ASN A 103 20.87 -8.02 19.14
CA ASN A 103 20.62 -7.01 20.17
C ASN A 103 19.77 -7.53 21.36
N ASP A 104 19.21 -8.72 21.24
CA ASP A 104 18.39 -9.30 22.33
C ASP A 104 19.28 -9.99 23.37
N ALA A 105 20.09 -9.15 24.07
CA ALA A 105 21.00 -9.58 25.11
C ALA A 105 20.27 -10.16 26.36
N ALA A 106 18.94 -10.15 26.38
CA ALA A 106 18.14 -10.67 27.49
C ALA A 106 17.84 -12.18 27.37
N ASP A 107 18.01 -12.77 26.19
CA ASP A 107 17.84 -14.20 25.98
C ASP A 107 19.15 -14.84 25.50
N ASP A 108 19.94 -15.38 26.44
CA ASP A 108 21.23 -16.06 26.19
C ASP A 108 21.13 -17.20 25.14
N ARG A 109 19.94 -17.55 24.70
CA ARG A 109 19.69 -18.57 23.68
C ARG A 109 19.65 -18.04 22.25
N LEU A 110 19.73 -16.73 22.08
CA LEU A 110 19.75 -16.06 20.78
C LEU A 110 21.11 -15.46 20.43
N GLU A 111 22.16 -15.70 21.26
CA GLU A 111 23.51 -15.30 20.91
C GLU A 111 23.94 -15.92 19.58
N LEU A 112 24.35 -15.06 18.63
CA LEU A 112 25.01 -15.54 17.42
C LEU A 112 26.32 -16.20 17.83
N VAL A 113 26.48 -17.46 17.43
CA VAL A 113 27.70 -18.23 17.69
C VAL A 113 28.90 -17.59 16.98
N ASN A 114 28.62 -16.77 15.98
CA ASN A 114 29.63 -16.15 15.14
C ASN A 114 29.92 -14.71 15.62
N SER A 115 31.12 -14.44 16.08
CA SER A 115 31.57 -13.12 16.51
C SER A 115 31.83 -12.12 15.36
N GLY A 116 31.39 -12.44 14.14
CA GLY A 116 31.71 -11.72 12.91
C GLY A 116 30.88 -10.46 12.63
N GLY A 117 29.95 -10.07 13.49
CA GLY A 117 29.07 -8.93 13.27
C GLY A 117 27.74 -9.31 12.57
N HIS A 118 27.01 -8.31 12.13
CA HIS A 118 25.72 -8.50 11.48
C HIS A 118 25.91 -9.02 10.04
N PRO A 119 25.43 -10.20 9.67
CA PRO A 119 25.75 -10.84 8.38
C PRO A 119 25.22 -10.09 7.14
N CYS A 120 24.41 -9.06 7.33
CA CYS A 120 23.92 -8.22 6.22
C CYS A 120 24.69 -6.90 6.05
N ASP A 121 25.63 -6.54 6.94
CA ASP A 121 26.23 -5.20 6.96
C ASP A 121 27.10 -4.89 5.72
N GLY A 122 27.71 -5.91 5.13
CA GLY A 122 28.52 -5.77 3.91
C GLY A 122 27.72 -5.80 2.60
N ILE A 123 26.37 -5.87 2.65
CA ILE A 123 25.56 -6.11 1.46
C ILE A 123 24.81 -4.84 1.04
N SER A 124 25.08 -4.37 -0.18
CA SER A 124 24.32 -3.33 -0.87
C SER A 124 23.52 -3.94 -2.02
N LEU A 125 22.18 -3.97 -1.89
CA LEU A 125 21.33 -4.50 -2.98
C LEU A 125 21.51 -3.74 -4.29
N LYS A 126 21.78 -2.42 -4.22
CA LYS A 126 21.99 -1.59 -5.39
C LYS A 126 23.35 -1.85 -6.06
N ASP A 127 24.41 -1.82 -5.26
CA ASP A 127 25.77 -1.87 -5.79
C ASP A 127 26.17 -3.31 -6.17
N ASP A 128 25.71 -4.30 -5.40
CA ASP A 128 26.08 -5.70 -5.59
C ASP A 128 25.18 -6.41 -6.61
N TYR A 129 23.91 -6.02 -6.74
CA TYR A 129 22.92 -6.73 -7.54
C TYR A 129 22.16 -5.83 -8.54
N GLY A 130 22.39 -4.52 -8.54
CA GLY A 130 21.67 -3.57 -9.39
C GLY A 130 20.19 -3.39 -8.98
N ILE A 131 19.79 -3.86 -7.80
CA ILE A 131 18.43 -3.82 -7.28
C ILE A 131 18.20 -2.48 -6.60
N SER A 132 17.39 -1.62 -7.22
CA SER A 132 17.12 -0.29 -6.70
C SER A 132 15.76 -0.18 -6.00
N ARG A 133 15.70 0.64 -4.94
CA ARG A 133 14.40 1.01 -4.37
C ARG A 133 13.59 1.79 -5.41
N THR A 134 12.34 1.42 -5.57
CA THR A 134 11.36 2.04 -6.48
C THR A 134 11.31 3.58 -6.40
N ALA A 135 11.72 4.19 -5.28
CA ALA A 135 11.73 5.65 -5.12
C ALA A 135 12.79 6.36 -5.98
N GLU A 136 13.94 5.75 -6.21
CA GLU A 136 15.01 6.33 -7.05
C GLU A 136 14.66 6.20 -8.54
N TYR A 137 14.08 5.06 -8.91
CA TYR A 137 13.56 4.80 -10.26
C TYR A 137 12.39 5.77 -10.62
N LYS A 138 11.54 6.11 -9.65
CA LYS A 138 10.43 7.06 -9.82
C LYS A 138 10.86 8.50 -10.07
N ARG A 139 11.97 8.94 -9.49
CA ARG A 139 12.52 10.30 -9.71
C ARG A 139 13.12 10.48 -11.09
N GLN A 140 13.59 9.41 -11.74
CA GLN A 140 14.17 9.45 -13.07
C GLN A 140 13.12 9.30 -14.19
N ASN A 141 11.90 8.85 -13.86
CA ASN A 141 10.83 8.58 -14.81
C ASN A 141 9.58 9.41 -14.49
N VAL A 142 9.74 10.68 -14.23
CA VAL A 142 8.61 11.63 -14.23
C VAL A 142 8.05 11.65 -15.65
N ILE A 143 6.83 11.13 -15.78
CA ILE A 143 6.17 11.07 -17.09
C ILE A 143 5.51 12.41 -17.33
N THR A 144 6.13 13.21 -18.16
CA THR A 144 5.51 14.40 -18.74
C THR A 144 4.33 14.00 -19.62
N ALA A 145 3.35 14.89 -19.79
CA ALA A 145 2.18 14.64 -20.63
C ALA A 145 2.58 14.24 -22.08
N SER A 146 3.75 14.66 -22.57
CA SER A 146 4.32 14.32 -23.88
C SER A 146 4.83 12.86 -23.97
N ASN A 147 5.07 12.19 -22.83
CA ASN A 147 5.60 10.82 -22.78
C ASN A 147 4.52 9.76 -22.51
N LEU A 148 3.24 10.14 -22.46
CA LEU A 148 2.13 9.21 -22.17
C LEU A 148 2.07 8.02 -23.14
N ASP A 149 2.45 8.19 -24.40
CA ASP A 149 2.49 7.11 -25.37
C ASP A 149 3.68 6.16 -25.15
N ASN A 150 4.80 6.66 -24.64
CA ASN A 150 5.99 5.87 -24.29
C ASN A 150 5.92 5.30 -22.87
N ALA A 151 5.02 5.80 -22.05
CA ALA A 151 4.82 5.38 -20.66
C ALA A 151 4.06 4.05 -20.51
N ARG A 152 3.66 3.44 -21.62
CA ARG A 152 3.00 2.12 -21.63
C ARG A 152 3.84 1.01 -20.97
N ASP A 153 5.15 1.18 -20.94
CA ASP A 153 6.07 0.21 -20.33
C ASP A 153 6.41 0.52 -18.87
N ASN A 154 5.99 1.70 -18.33
CA ASN A 154 6.31 2.16 -16.98
C ASN A 154 5.04 2.41 -16.15
N ASP A 155 4.26 1.38 -15.94
CA ASP A 155 2.93 1.41 -15.34
C ASP A 155 2.87 1.90 -13.88
N ASP A 156 3.99 1.94 -13.17
CA ASP A 156 4.02 2.27 -11.75
C ASP A 156 3.76 3.75 -11.43
N VAL A 157 3.89 4.64 -12.39
CA VAL A 157 3.90 6.10 -12.17
C VAL A 157 2.64 6.80 -12.69
N ILE A 158 1.88 6.19 -13.58
CA ILE A 158 0.75 6.85 -14.23
C ILE A 158 -0.43 7.06 -13.28
N ALA A 159 -0.78 8.31 -13.03
CA ALA A 159 -2.03 8.71 -12.40
C ALA A 159 -3.18 8.73 -13.42
N LEU A 160 -4.38 8.36 -13.00
CA LEU A 160 -5.58 8.55 -13.79
C LEU A 160 -5.89 10.05 -13.87
N ARG A 161 -6.09 10.58 -15.06
CA ARG A 161 -6.53 11.96 -15.25
C ARG A 161 -7.99 12.13 -14.82
N PRO A 162 -8.44 13.34 -14.45
CA PRO A 162 -9.81 13.60 -13.97
C PRO A 162 -10.90 13.06 -14.90
N ASN A 163 -10.76 13.21 -16.21
CA ASN A 163 -11.70 12.69 -17.21
C ASN A 163 -11.81 11.15 -17.22
N ALA A 164 -10.74 10.44 -16.89
CA ALA A 164 -10.77 8.99 -16.74
C ALA A 164 -11.46 8.59 -15.42
N VAL A 165 -11.29 9.39 -14.37
CA VAL A 165 -11.98 9.17 -13.09
C VAL A 165 -13.48 9.41 -13.21
N GLU A 166 -13.92 10.41 -13.98
CA GLU A 166 -15.35 10.64 -14.27
C GLU A 166 -15.99 9.42 -14.92
N LYS A 167 -15.30 8.74 -15.84
CA LYS A 167 -15.79 7.47 -16.41
C LYS A 167 -15.98 6.37 -15.37
N LEU A 168 -15.17 6.36 -14.30
CA LEU A 168 -15.38 5.40 -13.21
C LEU A 168 -16.69 5.66 -12.48
N PHE A 169 -17.07 6.92 -12.26
CA PHE A 169 -18.32 7.24 -11.56
C PHE A 169 -19.56 6.67 -12.25
N ASP A 170 -19.54 6.66 -13.57
CA ASP A 170 -20.66 6.18 -14.42
C ASP A 170 -20.62 4.66 -14.68
N SER A 171 -19.53 3.98 -14.26
CA SER A 171 -19.27 2.57 -14.61
C SER A 171 -19.32 1.63 -13.43
N VAL A 172 -19.90 2.06 -12.30
CA VAL A 172 -19.94 1.25 -11.08
C VAL A 172 -20.71 -0.06 -11.26
N PRO A 173 -20.23 -1.19 -10.74
CA PRO A 173 -20.93 -2.46 -10.80
C PRO A 173 -22.14 -2.49 -9.87
N GLY A 174 -23.11 -3.35 -10.17
CA GLY A 174 -24.23 -3.63 -9.29
C GLY A 174 -25.50 -4.00 -10.04
N LYS A 175 -26.19 -5.06 -9.60
CA LYS A 175 -27.49 -5.49 -10.16
C LYS A 175 -28.66 -4.70 -9.58
N ARG A 176 -28.52 -4.19 -8.35
CA ARG A 176 -29.53 -3.41 -7.62
C ARG A 176 -29.07 -1.96 -7.51
N ARG A 177 -30.04 -1.03 -7.48
CA ARG A 177 -29.74 0.41 -7.34
C ARG A 177 -29.01 0.75 -6.04
N GLU A 178 -29.33 0.03 -4.97
CA GLU A 178 -28.68 0.20 -3.68
C GLU A 178 -27.20 -0.20 -3.75
N THR A 179 -26.90 -1.31 -4.43
CA THR A 179 -25.51 -1.76 -4.65
C THR A 179 -24.75 -0.78 -5.54
N GLN A 180 -25.38 -0.26 -6.59
CA GLN A 180 -24.76 0.74 -7.46
C GLN A 180 -24.46 2.02 -6.68
N LEU A 181 -25.41 2.51 -5.86
CA LEU A 181 -25.20 3.71 -5.04
C LEU A 181 -24.07 3.53 -4.03
N ARG A 182 -24.00 2.36 -3.34
CA ARG A 182 -22.86 2.04 -2.46
C ARG A 182 -21.55 2.09 -3.22
N ASN A 183 -21.49 1.45 -4.37
CA ASN A 183 -20.28 1.34 -5.17
C ASN A 183 -19.86 2.71 -5.76
N GLU A 184 -20.82 3.56 -6.12
CA GLU A 184 -20.57 4.95 -6.49
C GLU A 184 -19.96 5.73 -5.31
N VAL A 185 -20.50 5.57 -4.11
CA VAL A 185 -19.97 6.20 -2.89
C VAL A 185 -18.54 5.74 -2.63
N ILE A 186 -18.23 4.45 -2.80
CA ILE A 186 -16.86 3.91 -2.66
C ILE A 186 -15.88 4.62 -3.61
N VAL A 187 -16.20 4.68 -4.90
CA VAL A 187 -15.30 5.25 -5.91
C VAL A 187 -15.12 6.76 -5.69
N ARG A 188 -16.21 7.48 -5.42
CA ARG A 188 -16.17 8.94 -5.17
C ARG A 188 -15.43 9.28 -3.87
N LEU A 189 -15.65 8.56 -2.77
CA LEU A 189 -14.90 8.75 -1.53
C LEU A 189 -13.41 8.47 -1.75
N SER A 190 -13.06 7.39 -2.46
CA SER A 190 -11.66 7.06 -2.76
C SER A 190 -10.97 8.20 -3.50
N TRP A 191 -11.63 8.80 -4.48
CA TRP A 191 -11.09 9.90 -5.27
C TRP A 191 -11.04 11.22 -4.49
N TYR A 192 -12.16 11.64 -3.92
CA TYR A 192 -12.22 12.96 -3.29
C TYR A 192 -11.38 13.06 -2.02
N THR A 193 -11.31 11.98 -1.25
CA THR A 193 -10.60 11.98 0.03
C THR A 193 -9.16 11.48 -0.08
N GLY A 194 -8.81 10.81 -1.18
CA GLY A 194 -7.53 10.14 -1.33
C GLY A 194 -7.21 9.14 -0.19
N ALA A 195 -8.22 8.68 0.54
CA ALA A 195 -8.04 7.79 1.68
C ALA A 195 -7.54 6.40 1.24
N ARG A 196 -6.78 5.73 2.11
CA ARG A 196 -6.40 4.32 1.91
C ARG A 196 -7.63 3.43 2.07
N SER A 197 -7.63 2.25 1.45
CA SER A 197 -8.77 1.30 1.58
C SER A 197 -9.10 0.94 3.03
N VAL A 198 -8.10 0.83 3.90
CA VAL A 198 -8.30 0.61 5.35
C VAL A 198 -8.93 1.84 6.01
N GLU A 199 -8.54 3.04 5.61
CA GLU A 199 -9.12 4.30 6.11
C GLU A 199 -10.56 4.46 5.61
N LEU A 200 -10.84 4.09 4.35
CA LEU A 200 -12.21 4.08 3.79
C LEU A 200 -13.12 3.09 4.54
N SER A 201 -12.62 1.88 4.82
CA SER A 201 -13.31 0.87 5.62
C SER A 201 -13.71 1.42 6.99
N GLY A 202 -12.78 2.08 7.68
CA GLY A 202 -12.99 2.65 9.00
C GLY A 202 -13.78 3.96 9.05
N MET A 203 -14.19 4.55 7.93
CA MET A 203 -14.99 5.78 7.93
C MET A 203 -16.36 5.58 8.57
N ARG A 204 -16.74 6.49 9.47
CA ARG A 204 -17.99 6.40 10.23
C ARG A 204 -18.87 7.63 10.01
N ILE A 205 -20.20 7.42 10.06
CA ILE A 205 -21.18 8.49 9.80
C ILE A 205 -21.08 9.59 10.85
N GLU A 206 -20.94 9.24 12.12
CA GLU A 206 -20.82 10.17 13.23
C GLU A 206 -19.60 11.10 13.15
N ASN A 207 -18.64 10.75 12.28
CA ASN A 207 -17.44 11.56 12.03
C ASN A 207 -17.60 12.53 10.84
N ILE A 208 -18.80 12.63 10.24
CA ILE A 208 -19.07 13.51 9.10
C ILE A 208 -19.59 14.86 9.60
N ASP A 209 -18.86 15.92 9.28
CA ASP A 209 -19.36 17.29 9.32
C ASP A 209 -20.04 17.61 7.96
N TRP A 210 -21.35 17.49 7.95
CA TRP A 210 -22.15 17.68 6.74
C TRP A 210 -22.15 19.10 6.19
N ASP A 211 -21.98 20.09 7.06
CA ASP A 211 -22.01 21.50 6.67
C ASP A 211 -20.70 21.92 6.02
N ARG A 212 -19.58 21.42 6.56
CA ARG A 212 -18.25 21.68 6.04
C ARG A 212 -17.80 20.67 4.98
N CYS A 213 -18.54 19.59 4.76
CA CYS A 213 -18.17 18.48 3.88
C CYS A 213 -16.83 17.84 4.25
N ILE A 214 -16.65 17.54 5.52
CA ILE A 214 -15.43 16.97 6.11
C ILE A 214 -15.78 15.62 6.76
N ILE A 215 -14.86 14.67 6.66
CA ILE A 215 -14.88 13.43 7.45
C ILE A 215 -13.61 13.39 8.28
N ASN A 216 -13.73 13.22 9.60
CA ASN A 216 -12.59 12.95 10.46
C ASN A 216 -12.27 11.46 10.42
N ILE A 217 -11.06 11.11 10.04
CA ILE A 217 -10.62 9.71 9.88
C ILE A 217 -9.38 9.40 10.70
N GLU A 218 -9.24 8.15 11.08
CA GLU A 218 -8.02 7.65 11.70
C GLU A 218 -7.00 7.25 10.62
N SER A 219 -5.76 7.67 10.80
CA SER A 219 -4.67 7.39 9.87
C SER A 219 -4.16 5.97 10.04
N ALA A 220 -4.25 5.14 9.01
CA ALA A 220 -3.95 3.70 9.08
C ALA A 220 -2.47 3.34 9.34
N LYS A 221 -1.54 4.29 9.23
CA LYS A 221 -0.08 4.04 9.33
C LYS A 221 0.64 4.93 10.33
N ILE A 222 -0.09 5.68 11.15
CA ILE A 222 0.49 6.61 12.11
C ILE A 222 0.13 6.14 13.50
N ASP A 223 1.13 5.83 14.30
CA ASP A 223 0.93 5.53 15.71
C ASP A 223 0.49 6.81 16.43
N PRO A 224 -0.69 6.81 17.09
CA PRO A 224 -1.15 7.95 17.87
C PRO A 224 -0.22 8.35 19.00
N ARG A 225 0.65 7.45 19.46
CA ARG A 225 1.61 7.70 20.54
C ARG A 225 2.84 8.44 20.04
N GLU A 226 3.27 8.14 18.80
CA GLU A 226 4.44 8.79 18.19
C GLU A 226 4.06 10.14 17.57
N ASN A 227 2.90 10.20 16.90
CA ASN A 227 2.45 11.39 16.18
C ASN A 227 0.94 11.65 16.39
N PRO A 228 0.52 12.10 17.59
CA PRO A 228 -0.89 12.30 17.89
C PRO A 228 -1.59 13.32 16.97
N GLY A 229 -0.86 14.32 16.48
CA GLY A 229 -1.39 15.33 15.56
C GLY A 229 -1.65 14.84 14.13
N LEU A 230 -1.09 13.68 13.75
CA LEU A 230 -1.29 13.05 12.44
C LEU A 230 -2.11 11.75 12.51
N ALA A 231 -2.35 11.25 13.72
CA ALA A 231 -3.11 10.03 13.95
C ALA A 231 -4.58 10.16 13.49
N ARG A 232 -5.12 11.37 13.56
CA ARG A 232 -6.42 11.73 13.01
C ARG A 232 -6.26 12.89 12.05
N ARG A 233 -6.96 12.82 10.93
CA ARG A 233 -7.00 13.92 9.97
C ARG A 233 -8.38 14.13 9.41
N ASN A 234 -8.61 15.35 8.95
CA ASN A 234 -9.78 15.69 8.19
C ASN A 234 -9.54 15.44 6.72
N VAL A 235 -10.43 14.68 6.09
CA VAL A 235 -10.52 14.56 4.64
C VAL A 235 -11.74 15.33 4.17
N VAL A 236 -11.66 15.89 2.98
CA VAL A 236 -12.72 16.75 2.43
C VAL A 236 -13.36 16.07 1.22
N PHE A 237 -14.62 16.41 0.97
CA PHE A 237 -15.33 16.02 -0.24
C PHE A 237 -16.11 17.20 -0.80
N PRO A 238 -16.34 17.27 -2.12
CA PRO A 238 -17.00 18.42 -2.73
C PRO A 238 -18.50 18.46 -2.39
N LYS A 239 -19.06 19.67 -2.37
CA LYS A 239 -20.46 19.92 -2.01
C LYS A 239 -21.44 19.16 -2.91
N GLU A 240 -21.10 18.97 -4.17
CA GLU A 240 -21.88 18.24 -5.16
C GLU A 240 -22.09 16.77 -4.77
N PHE A 241 -21.10 16.16 -4.11
CA PHE A 241 -21.19 14.79 -3.65
C PHE A 241 -22.02 14.62 -2.37
N ARG A 242 -22.23 15.70 -1.60
CA ARG A 242 -22.94 15.66 -0.31
C ARG A 242 -24.32 15.00 -0.41
N LEU A 243 -25.09 15.31 -1.44
CA LEU A 243 -26.44 14.72 -1.62
C LEU A 243 -26.37 13.22 -1.88
N THR A 244 -25.46 12.75 -2.70
CA THR A 244 -25.25 11.31 -2.97
C THR A 244 -24.84 10.57 -1.71
N LEU A 245 -23.89 11.12 -0.96
CA LEU A 245 -23.41 10.54 0.29
C LEU A 245 -24.52 10.51 1.36
N ARG A 246 -25.29 11.60 1.53
CA ARG A 246 -26.43 11.64 2.45
C ARG A 246 -27.52 10.63 2.08
N ARG A 247 -27.86 10.54 0.79
CA ARG A 247 -28.83 9.55 0.31
C ARG A 247 -28.39 8.13 0.68
N TRP A 248 -27.13 7.81 0.50
CA TRP A 248 -26.59 6.53 0.92
C TRP A 248 -26.69 6.36 2.44
N CYS A 249 -26.09 7.24 3.23
CA CYS A 249 -26.00 7.11 4.68
C CYS A 249 -27.37 7.10 5.37
N GLU A 250 -28.26 8.05 5.03
CA GLU A 250 -29.49 8.30 5.77
C GLU A 250 -30.69 7.49 5.22
N ARG A 251 -30.66 7.07 3.94
CA ARG A 251 -31.85 6.50 3.30
C ARG A 251 -31.68 5.05 2.84
N VAL A 252 -30.49 4.68 2.40
CA VAL A 252 -30.30 3.41 1.71
C VAL A 252 -29.52 2.39 2.55
N ARG A 253 -28.47 2.84 3.22
CA ARG A 253 -27.54 1.97 3.93
C ARG A 253 -28.21 1.04 4.96
N HIS A 254 -29.12 1.55 5.78
CA HIS A 254 -29.81 0.77 6.82
C HIS A 254 -30.82 -0.24 6.23
N SER A 255 -31.37 0.03 5.03
CA SER A 255 -32.22 -0.94 4.34
C SER A 255 -31.39 -1.94 3.53
N PHE A 256 -30.15 -1.59 3.18
CA PHE A 256 -29.22 -2.46 2.47
C PHE A 256 -28.60 -3.51 3.39
N SER A 257 -28.28 -3.13 4.63
CA SER A 257 -27.75 -4.03 5.66
C SER A 257 -28.56 -3.90 6.94
N GLY A 258 -29.08 -5.01 7.45
CA GLY A 258 -29.76 -5.05 8.75
C GLY A 258 -28.82 -4.88 9.96
N GLN A 259 -27.54 -4.72 9.72
CA GLN A 259 -26.49 -4.58 10.76
C GLN A 259 -26.18 -3.12 11.10
N VAL A 260 -26.78 -2.14 10.44
CA VAL A 260 -26.45 -0.73 10.56
C VAL A 260 -27.67 0.13 10.87
N THR A 261 -27.44 1.25 11.58
CA THR A 261 -28.46 2.26 11.87
C THR A 261 -28.27 3.49 10.97
N PRO A 262 -29.29 4.36 10.78
CA PRO A 262 -29.14 5.56 9.95
C PRO A 262 -28.15 6.58 10.52
N GLU A 263 -27.99 6.64 11.84
CA GLU A 263 -27.31 7.74 12.55
C GLU A 263 -25.84 7.48 12.79
N GLU A 264 -25.44 6.22 12.88
CA GLU A 264 -24.08 5.83 13.28
C GLU A 264 -23.57 4.59 12.57
N GLY A 265 -22.27 4.31 12.74
CA GLY A 265 -21.60 3.14 12.21
C GLY A 265 -20.82 3.42 10.92
N HIS A 266 -20.24 2.37 10.34
CA HIS A 266 -19.41 2.51 9.15
C HIS A 266 -20.18 3.04 7.95
N ILE A 267 -19.59 3.98 7.21
CA ILE A 267 -20.18 4.49 5.97
C ILE A 267 -20.33 3.36 4.96
N LEU A 268 -19.31 2.50 4.84
CA LEU A 268 -19.29 1.39 3.88
C LEU A 268 -19.60 0.08 4.58
N CYS A 269 -20.68 -0.56 4.16
CA CYS A 269 -21.14 -1.85 4.69
C CYS A 269 -21.46 -2.85 3.56
N THR A 270 -21.61 -4.12 3.93
CA THR A 270 -22.12 -5.16 3.05
C THR A 270 -23.54 -5.56 3.47
N THR A 271 -24.21 -6.43 2.71
CA THR A 271 -25.49 -7.00 3.12
C THR A 271 -25.40 -7.90 4.36
N HIS A 272 -24.19 -8.31 4.75
CA HIS A 272 -23.92 -9.27 5.81
C HIS A 272 -23.07 -8.72 6.95
N SER A 273 -22.47 -7.54 6.76
CA SER A 273 -21.58 -6.92 7.74
C SER A 273 -21.81 -5.41 7.80
N ASP A 274 -21.68 -4.84 8.99
CA ASP A 274 -21.71 -3.41 9.25
C ASP A 274 -20.46 -2.66 8.74
N GLU A 275 -19.37 -3.40 8.49
CA GLU A 275 -18.14 -2.90 7.92
C GLU A 275 -17.80 -3.64 6.61
N MET A 276 -17.39 -2.89 5.60
CA MET A 276 -16.88 -3.44 4.34
C MET A 276 -15.36 -3.52 4.39
N GLN A 277 -14.80 -4.70 4.18
CA GLN A 277 -13.38 -4.92 4.31
C GLN A 277 -12.56 -4.29 3.17
N PRO A 278 -11.29 -3.89 3.41
CA PRO A 278 -10.43 -3.26 2.41
C PRO A 278 -10.26 -4.05 1.09
N PRO A 279 -10.17 -5.39 1.08
CA PRO A 279 -10.16 -6.16 -0.17
C PRO A 279 -11.43 -5.98 -1.00
N ASP A 280 -12.60 -5.98 -0.36
CA ASP A 280 -13.89 -5.81 -1.06
C ASP A 280 -14.00 -4.42 -1.69
N ILE A 281 -13.53 -3.38 -1.00
CA ILE A 281 -13.44 -2.00 -1.52
C ILE A 281 -12.56 -1.99 -2.78
N ASN A 282 -11.40 -2.64 -2.72
CA ASN A 282 -10.49 -2.72 -3.85
C ASN A 282 -11.10 -3.49 -5.03
N ASP A 283 -11.85 -4.54 -4.77
CA ASP A 283 -12.51 -5.33 -5.82
C ASP A 283 -13.64 -4.56 -6.51
N VAL A 284 -14.39 -3.73 -5.77
CA VAL A 284 -15.35 -2.78 -6.38
C VAL A 284 -14.63 -1.82 -7.32
N ILE A 285 -13.52 -1.24 -6.92
CA ILE A 285 -12.75 -0.30 -7.74
C ILE A 285 -12.19 -1.00 -9.00
N LYS A 286 -11.61 -2.19 -8.85
CA LYS A 286 -11.13 -3.00 -9.98
C LYS A 286 -12.25 -3.33 -10.97
N GLN A 287 -13.41 -3.74 -10.47
CA GLN A 287 -14.56 -4.07 -11.32
C GLN A 287 -15.13 -2.81 -12.01
N THR A 288 -15.20 -1.68 -11.31
CA THR A 288 -15.56 -0.38 -11.88
C THR A 288 -14.65 -0.02 -13.05
N ALA A 289 -13.34 -0.19 -12.86
CA ALA A 289 -12.35 0.10 -13.90
C ALA A 289 -12.48 -0.84 -15.11
N ARG A 290 -12.85 -2.12 -14.90
CA ARG A 290 -13.16 -3.05 -15.99
C ARG A 290 -14.37 -2.56 -16.79
N ASN A 291 -15.42 -2.17 -16.12
CA ASN A 291 -16.65 -1.66 -16.75
C ASN A 291 -16.37 -0.37 -17.54
N ALA A 292 -15.49 0.49 -17.03
CA ALA A 292 -15.06 1.73 -17.68
C ALA A 292 -14.08 1.53 -18.85
N GLY A 293 -13.60 0.30 -19.09
CA GLY A 293 -12.58 0.02 -20.10
C GLY A 293 -11.19 0.56 -19.76
N LEU A 294 -10.93 0.83 -18.46
CA LEU A 294 -9.66 1.39 -17.98
C LEU A 294 -8.75 0.34 -17.33
N GLN A 295 -9.25 -0.89 -17.14
CA GLN A 295 -8.50 -1.91 -16.44
C GLN A 295 -7.61 -2.71 -17.39
N ARG A 296 -6.39 -2.98 -16.97
CA ARG A 296 -5.44 -3.85 -17.66
C ARG A 296 -4.52 -4.56 -16.65
N PRO A 297 -3.94 -5.73 -16.98
CA PRO A 297 -2.91 -6.34 -16.17
C PRO A 297 -1.63 -5.49 -16.23
N LEU A 298 -0.89 -5.39 -15.12
CA LEU A 298 0.39 -4.68 -15.06
C LEU A 298 1.56 -5.52 -15.55
N ARG A 299 1.44 -6.85 -15.49
CA ARG A 299 2.45 -7.78 -15.99
C ARG A 299 1.83 -8.69 -17.03
N PRO A 300 2.58 -9.11 -18.06
CA PRO A 300 2.13 -10.14 -18.95
C PRO A 300 1.81 -11.38 -18.10
N VAL A 301 0.59 -11.87 -18.25
CA VAL A 301 0.17 -13.12 -17.65
C VAL A 301 0.95 -14.20 -18.37
N ASP A 302 1.91 -14.80 -17.68
CA ASP A 302 2.47 -16.06 -18.15
C ASP A 302 1.31 -17.07 -18.09
N PRO A 303 0.88 -17.69 -19.20
CA PRO A 303 -0.27 -18.57 -19.21
C PRO A 303 0.06 -19.86 -18.46
N GLY A 304 0.06 -19.77 -17.14
CA GLY A 304 0.03 -20.93 -16.27
C GLY A 304 -1.38 -21.51 -16.24
N PRO A 305 -1.58 -22.75 -15.76
CA PRO A 305 -2.87 -23.46 -15.81
C PRO A 305 -3.99 -22.79 -14.97
N GLU A 306 -3.69 -21.74 -14.24
CA GLU A 306 -4.66 -20.90 -13.55
C GLU A 306 -4.42 -19.44 -13.95
N ASP A 307 -5.39 -18.84 -14.66
CA ASP A 307 -5.43 -17.44 -15.13
C ASP A 307 -5.48 -16.41 -13.99
N THR A 308 -4.59 -16.47 -13.02
CA THR A 308 -4.54 -15.50 -11.92
C THR A 308 -3.68 -14.31 -12.30
N VAL A 309 -4.33 -13.26 -12.79
CA VAL A 309 -3.70 -11.93 -12.90
C VAL A 309 -3.47 -11.39 -11.49
N GLU A 310 -2.23 -11.35 -11.05
CA GLU A 310 -1.87 -10.96 -9.69
C GLU A 310 -1.90 -9.43 -9.50
N GLU A 311 -1.56 -8.64 -10.52
CA GLU A 311 -1.49 -7.18 -10.44
C GLU A 311 -2.32 -6.49 -11.52
N TRP A 312 -3.18 -5.57 -11.06
CA TRP A 312 -4.06 -4.80 -11.90
C TRP A 312 -3.69 -3.33 -11.90
N PHE A 313 -3.84 -2.66 -13.06
CA PHE A 313 -3.52 -1.25 -13.23
C PHE A 313 -4.33 -0.36 -12.29
N VAL A 314 -5.67 -0.44 -12.33
CA VAL A 314 -6.53 0.37 -11.46
C VAL A 314 -6.88 -0.40 -10.19
N THR A 315 -6.41 0.13 -9.07
CA THR A 315 -6.66 -0.36 -7.70
C THR A 315 -7.04 0.82 -6.80
N SER A 316 -7.47 0.55 -5.58
CA SER A 316 -7.71 1.60 -4.57
C SER A 316 -6.46 2.46 -4.33
N HIS A 317 -5.27 1.85 -4.35
CA HIS A 317 -4.02 2.58 -4.20
C HIS A 317 -3.73 3.48 -5.40
N ARG A 318 -3.99 2.99 -6.63
CA ARG A 318 -3.85 3.80 -7.84
C ARG A 318 -4.79 4.99 -7.84
N LEU A 319 -6.07 4.79 -7.46
CA LEU A 319 -7.04 5.87 -7.38
C LEU A 319 -6.64 6.93 -6.34
N ARG A 320 -6.13 6.52 -5.18
CA ARG A 320 -5.53 7.43 -4.20
C ARG A 320 -4.34 8.20 -4.77
N ARG A 321 -3.41 7.53 -5.48
CA ARG A 321 -2.28 8.20 -6.13
C ARG A 321 -2.76 9.25 -7.12
N SER A 322 -3.77 8.90 -7.91
CA SER A 322 -4.36 9.82 -8.88
C SER A 322 -5.01 11.05 -8.21
N ALA A 323 -5.69 10.85 -7.08
CA ALA A 323 -6.25 11.96 -6.31
C ALA A 323 -5.15 12.91 -5.79
N ILE A 324 -4.08 12.37 -5.23
CA ILE A 324 -2.97 13.17 -4.69
C ILE A 324 -2.24 13.91 -5.82
N SER A 325 -1.98 13.25 -6.96
CA SER A 325 -1.40 13.87 -8.16
C SER A 325 -2.27 15.03 -8.66
N HIS A 326 -3.59 14.81 -8.72
CA HIS A 326 -4.54 15.87 -9.09
C HIS A 326 -4.50 17.07 -8.13
N TRP A 327 -4.41 16.84 -6.80
CA TRP A 327 -4.32 17.94 -5.85
C TRP A 327 -3.05 18.76 -6.00
N VAL A 328 -1.94 18.11 -6.31
CA VAL A 328 -0.61 18.74 -6.40
C VAL A 328 -0.42 19.46 -7.72
N ASN A 329 -0.93 18.88 -8.83
CA ASN A 329 -0.61 19.35 -10.17
C ASN A 329 -1.74 20.14 -10.84
N ASP A 330 -3.02 19.89 -10.46
CA ASP A 330 -4.17 20.47 -11.18
C ASP A 330 -4.97 21.48 -10.33
N ILE A 331 -4.69 21.59 -9.01
CA ILE A 331 -5.42 22.47 -8.11
C ILE A 331 -4.49 23.57 -7.56
N ASP A 332 -4.44 24.70 -8.22
CA ASP A 332 -3.55 25.83 -7.90
C ASP A 332 -3.65 26.35 -6.46
N THR A 333 -4.80 26.13 -5.80
CA THR A 333 -5.05 26.60 -4.43
C THR A 333 -4.57 25.63 -3.36
N ILE A 334 -4.09 24.46 -3.73
CA ILE A 334 -3.56 23.43 -2.80
C ILE A 334 -2.05 23.39 -2.93
N ASP A 335 -1.34 23.88 -1.93
CA ASP A 335 0.11 23.74 -1.88
C ASP A 335 0.52 22.30 -1.47
N ILE A 336 1.80 21.96 -1.69
CA ILE A 336 2.33 20.63 -1.43
C ILE A 336 2.23 20.21 0.05
N ASN A 337 2.28 21.15 1.00
CA ASN A 337 2.10 20.85 2.42
C ASN A 337 0.63 20.57 2.74
N GLN A 338 -0.29 21.29 2.12
CA GLN A 338 -1.73 21.02 2.23
C GLN A 338 -2.08 19.66 1.63
N ALA A 339 -1.53 19.32 0.44
CA ALA A 339 -1.67 18.02 -0.16
C ALA A 339 -1.11 16.90 0.74
N ARG A 340 0.05 17.14 1.37
CA ARG A 340 0.64 16.23 2.37
C ARG A 340 -0.29 15.96 3.54
N LEU A 341 -0.89 17.00 4.11
CA LEU A 341 -1.82 16.90 5.24
C LEU A 341 -3.10 16.16 4.83
N LEU A 342 -3.69 16.50 3.69
CA LEU A 342 -4.87 15.81 3.14
C LEU A 342 -4.58 14.33 2.88
N ALA A 343 -3.42 14.02 2.32
CA ALA A 343 -2.99 12.65 2.07
C ALA A 343 -2.66 11.87 3.35
N GLY A 344 -2.35 12.55 4.46
CA GLY A 344 -1.85 11.92 5.68
C GLY A 344 -0.47 11.30 5.47
N HIS A 345 0.43 12.03 4.79
CA HIS A 345 1.82 11.65 4.65
C HIS A 345 2.64 12.19 5.83
N ALA A 346 3.37 11.31 6.51
CA ALA A 346 4.21 11.70 7.64
C ALA A 346 5.39 12.60 7.19
N GLN A 347 5.94 12.33 6.00
CA GLN A 347 7.08 13.06 5.44
C GLN A 347 6.69 13.75 4.13
N LEU A 348 7.25 14.95 3.91
CA LEU A 348 7.02 15.71 2.68
C LEU A 348 7.55 14.98 1.44
N SER A 349 8.66 14.26 1.56
CA SER A 349 9.23 13.45 0.48
C SER A 349 8.23 12.48 -0.16
N GLN A 350 7.29 11.97 0.63
CA GLN A 350 6.22 11.09 0.13
C GLN A 350 5.22 11.81 -0.78
N THR A 351 5.13 13.14 -0.67
CA THR A 351 4.23 13.96 -1.50
C THR A 351 4.96 14.54 -2.70
N ILE A 352 6.25 14.83 -2.56
CA ILE A 352 7.11 15.28 -3.68
C ILE A 352 7.13 14.27 -4.83
N ASP A 353 7.01 12.98 -4.53
CA ASP A 353 6.94 11.91 -5.55
C ASP A 353 5.73 12.04 -6.51
N TYR A 354 4.77 12.92 -6.23
CA TYR A 354 3.59 13.18 -7.05
C TYR A 354 3.68 14.47 -7.87
N VAL A 355 4.67 15.32 -7.62
CA VAL A 355 4.90 16.54 -8.40
C VAL A 355 5.34 16.14 -9.81
N GLU A 356 4.59 16.58 -10.82
CA GLU A 356 5.01 16.46 -12.22
C GLU A 356 5.98 17.61 -12.49
N ASP A 357 7.21 17.28 -12.90
CA ASP A 357 8.25 18.26 -13.21
C ASP A 357 8.00 18.75 -14.65
N ASP A 358 7.27 19.83 -14.78
CA ASP A 358 7.02 20.49 -16.04
C ASP A 358 7.79 21.83 -16.07
N SER A 359 8.98 21.80 -16.71
CA SER A 359 9.84 22.97 -16.83
C SER A 359 9.19 24.12 -17.62
N ASP A 360 8.24 23.82 -18.51
CA ASP A 360 7.54 24.83 -19.32
C ASP A 360 6.47 25.53 -18.46
N SER A 361 5.74 24.79 -17.64
CA SER A 361 4.78 25.34 -16.67
C SER A 361 5.48 26.20 -15.61
N LEU A 362 6.65 25.79 -15.13
CA LEU A 362 7.44 26.57 -14.17
C LEU A 362 7.84 27.94 -14.72
N ALA A 363 8.20 28.01 -16.00
CA ALA A 363 8.55 29.26 -16.67
C ALA A 363 7.33 30.19 -16.83
N GLU A 364 6.16 29.64 -17.16
CA GLU A 364 4.90 30.38 -17.26
C GLU A 364 4.44 30.90 -15.90
N ASP A 365 4.50 30.07 -14.86
CA ASP A 365 4.13 30.44 -13.48
C ASP A 365 5.05 31.51 -12.92
N TYR A 366 6.36 31.41 -13.19
CA TYR A 366 7.31 32.46 -12.83
C TYR A 366 6.95 33.80 -13.49
N GLN A 367 6.67 33.80 -14.80
CA GLN A 367 6.29 35.02 -15.52
C GLN A 367 4.96 35.60 -15.01
N ARG A 368 3.99 34.73 -14.66
CA ARG A 368 2.70 35.14 -14.09
C ARG A 368 2.87 35.75 -12.70
N GLY A 369 3.68 35.13 -11.85
CA GLY A 369 3.97 35.63 -10.51
C GLY A 369 4.75 36.96 -10.48
N MET A 370 5.60 37.20 -11.48
CA MET A 370 6.36 38.45 -11.60
C MET A 370 5.53 39.62 -12.16
N GLN A 371 4.34 39.35 -12.70
CA GLN A 371 3.43 40.38 -13.24
C GLN A 371 2.31 40.75 -12.25
N ALA A 372 2.19 40.07 -11.13
CA ALA A 372 1.21 40.33 -10.07
C ALA A 372 1.81 41.23 -8.98
#